data_0e41594f833751ca36f3e01013001ec1
#
_entry.id   0e41594f833751ca36f3e01013001ec1
#
_cell.length_a   1.000
_cell.length_b   1.000
_cell.length_c   1.000
_cell.angle_alpha   90.00
_cell.angle_beta   90.00
_cell.angle_gamma   90.00
#
_symmetry.space_group_name_H-M   'P 1'
#
loop_
_entity.id
_entity.type
_entity.pdbx_description
1 polymer ?
#
loop_
_entity_poly.entity_id
_entity_poly.type
_entity_poly.pdbx_seq_one_letter_code
_entity_poly.pdbx_strand_id
1 'polypeptide(L)'
;MWLTSMDFNKLSRLFFLVFLLIGCTRDPQPLQRIQGLALGTSYSIQYASETLKAEVFEKTVDSLFDVLNQSLSTYLPDSDISKINSGDSTLVVNEHFEKVYNAASWVWELTEGYFDPTVGALVNAYGFGPGKPITNLSSPQRDSLMLFTGWNKTELTPEKTIIKKHPHLYFDFNALAKGYVVDVIANALRTKNCDSFLVEIGGEIVAQGKSPNSGNYWKIAIDDPQQQEERKFIQVLTLQNQAIATSGNYRKYNVDPTTGRRTAHSINPKTGLAFPTAVLSASVIARDCMTADALATALMVMPLDKSKKMLDQLDGIEGYWIISDDEGKLQEVFTSGFPRE
;
A
#
# COMPACT_ATOMS: atom_id res chain seq x y z
N MET A 1 -1.92 -81.09 -14.09
CA MET A 1 -2.26 -80.55 -12.75
C MET A 1 -1.04 -79.76 -12.30
N TRP A 2 -1.02 -78.44 -12.64
CA TRP A 2 0.04 -77.52 -12.28
C TRP A 2 -0.58 -76.39 -11.50
N LEU A 3 -0.38 -76.37 -10.21
CA LEU A 3 -0.70 -75.26 -9.34
C LEU A 3 0.59 -74.46 -9.17
N THR A 4 0.62 -73.28 -9.84
CA THR A 4 1.72 -72.32 -9.64
C THR A 4 1.51 -71.61 -8.31
N SER A 5 2.46 -71.67 -7.43
CA SER A 5 2.54 -70.95 -6.15
C SER A 5 2.62 -69.45 -6.41
N MET A 6 1.61 -68.75 -5.99
CA MET A 6 1.66 -67.27 -5.97
C MET A 6 2.66 -66.81 -4.93
N ASP A 7 3.61 -66.01 -5.36
CA ASP A 7 4.72 -65.47 -4.58
C ASP A 7 4.21 -64.40 -3.58
N PHE A 8 4.01 -64.77 -2.33
CA PHE A 8 3.50 -63.96 -1.23
C PHE A 8 4.31 -62.66 -1.04
N ASN A 9 5.59 -62.64 -1.43
CA ASN A 9 6.47 -61.48 -1.33
C ASN A 9 6.15 -60.41 -2.37
N LYS A 10 5.54 -60.74 -3.51
CA LYS A 10 5.11 -59.73 -4.51
C LYS A 10 3.81 -59.04 -4.09
N LEU A 11 2.91 -59.77 -3.42
CA LEU A 11 1.65 -59.19 -2.93
C LEU A 11 1.89 -58.23 -1.77
N SER A 12 2.83 -58.54 -0.87
CA SER A 12 3.23 -57.68 0.26
C SER A 12 3.87 -56.37 -0.20
N ARG A 13 4.69 -56.41 -1.26
CA ARG A 13 5.30 -55.17 -1.83
C ARG A 13 4.28 -54.30 -2.56
N LEU A 14 3.27 -54.86 -3.18
CA LEU A 14 2.19 -54.13 -3.85
C LEU A 14 1.28 -53.45 -2.81
N PHE A 15 1.01 -54.09 -1.67
CA PHE A 15 0.22 -53.53 -0.56
C PHE A 15 0.94 -52.37 0.14
N PHE A 16 2.28 -52.43 0.24
CA PHE A 16 3.09 -51.36 0.85
C PHE A 16 3.20 -50.11 -0.08
N LEU A 17 3.16 -50.29 -1.40
CA LEU A 17 3.19 -49.17 -2.36
C LEU A 17 1.86 -48.44 -2.44
N VAL A 18 0.73 -49.10 -2.17
CA VAL A 18 -0.60 -48.45 -2.19
C VAL A 18 -0.81 -47.59 -0.94
N PHE A 19 -0.17 -47.88 0.20
CA PHE A 19 -0.29 -47.10 1.43
C PHE A 19 0.51 -45.78 1.40
N LEU A 20 1.47 -45.63 0.47
CA LEU A 20 2.26 -44.37 0.31
C LEU A 20 1.58 -43.30 -0.56
N LEU A 21 0.41 -43.60 -1.14
CA LEU A 21 -0.34 -42.64 -1.99
C LEU A 21 -1.57 -42.03 -1.30
N ILE A 22 -1.79 -42.33 0.01
CA ILE A 22 -2.74 -41.52 0.79
C ILE A 22 -1.99 -40.25 1.19
N GLY A 23 -1.76 -39.38 0.21
CA GLY A 23 -1.43 -38.00 0.47
C GLY A 23 -2.54 -37.45 1.34
N CYS A 24 -2.23 -36.99 2.55
CA CYS A 24 -3.12 -36.22 3.39
C CYS A 24 -3.57 -35.00 2.58
N THR A 25 -4.68 -35.11 1.89
CA THR A 25 -5.44 -33.92 1.46
C THR A 25 -6.00 -33.34 2.76
N ARG A 26 -5.26 -32.38 3.33
CA ARG A 26 -5.81 -31.58 4.42
C ARG A 26 -7.07 -30.93 3.89
N ASP A 27 -8.19 -31.14 4.55
CA ASP A 27 -9.41 -30.38 4.23
C ASP A 27 -9.08 -28.88 4.25
N PRO A 28 -9.62 -28.10 3.31
CA PRO A 28 -9.37 -26.68 3.27
C PRO A 28 -9.83 -26.05 4.58
N GLN A 29 -8.96 -25.29 5.23
CA GLN A 29 -9.30 -24.59 6.46
C GLN A 29 -10.45 -23.59 6.21
N PRO A 30 -11.36 -23.39 7.18
CA PRO A 30 -12.46 -22.46 7.02
C PRO A 30 -11.95 -21.04 6.82
N LEU A 31 -12.59 -20.33 5.89
CA LEU A 31 -12.30 -18.92 5.61
C LEU A 31 -12.96 -18.04 6.68
N GLN A 32 -12.14 -17.32 7.43
CA GLN A 32 -12.55 -16.26 8.34
C GLN A 32 -12.60 -14.92 7.59
N ARG A 33 -13.49 -14.01 8.00
CA ARG A 33 -13.61 -12.68 7.39
C ARG A 33 -13.90 -11.61 8.43
N ILE A 34 -13.16 -10.49 8.35
CA ILE A 34 -13.38 -9.27 9.13
C ILE A 34 -13.51 -8.13 8.14
N GLN A 35 -14.47 -7.22 8.35
CA GLN A 35 -14.70 -6.06 7.49
C GLN A 35 -15.13 -4.88 8.35
N GLY A 36 -14.72 -3.67 7.97
CA GLY A 36 -15.09 -2.47 8.69
C GLY A 36 -14.61 -1.20 8.03
N LEU A 37 -14.58 -0.12 8.81
CA LEU A 37 -14.07 1.19 8.42
C LEU A 37 -12.90 1.56 9.33
N ALA A 38 -11.77 1.94 8.75
CA ALA A 38 -10.60 2.45 9.45
C ALA A 38 -9.80 3.38 8.54
N LEU A 39 -8.98 4.27 9.10
CA LEU A 39 -8.09 5.16 8.36
C LEU A 39 -8.80 5.99 7.27
N GLY A 40 -10.07 6.31 7.48
CA GLY A 40 -10.91 7.06 6.52
C GLY A 40 -11.36 6.26 5.29
N THR A 41 -11.26 4.93 5.32
CA THR A 41 -11.66 4.02 4.23
C THR A 41 -12.23 2.71 4.75
N SER A 42 -12.68 1.81 3.86
CA SER A 42 -13.08 0.45 4.20
C SER A 42 -11.86 -0.48 4.28
N TYR A 43 -12.01 -1.57 5.05
CA TYR A 43 -11.05 -2.67 5.05
C TYR A 43 -11.76 -4.02 4.97
N SER A 44 -11.03 -5.01 4.44
CA SER A 44 -11.45 -6.41 4.37
C SER A 44 -10.25 -7.32 4.62
N ILE A 45 -10.37 -8.20 5.61
CA ILE A 45 -9.35 -9.18 5.98
C ILE A 45 -9.97 -10.56 5.85
N GLN A 46 -9.38 -11.41 5.01
CA GLN A 46 -9.78 -12.79 4.79
C GLN A 46 -8.61 -13.69 5.09
N TYR A 47 -8.80 -14.73 5.89
CA TYR A 47 -7.73 -15.68 6.22
C TYR A 47 -8.27 -17.06 6.51
N ALA A 48 -7.46 -18.08 6.21
CA ALA A 48 -7.79 -19.48 6.49
C ALA A 48 -7.31 -19.85 7.90
N SER A 49 -8.23 -20.24 8.79
CA SER A 49 -7.88 -20.73 10.11
C SER A 49 -9.03 -21.49 10.77
N GLU A 50 -8.72 -22.63 11.39
CA GLU A 50 -9.66 -23.37 12.25
C GLU A 50 -9.69 -22.79 13.68
N THR A 51 -8.54 -22.33 14.15
CA THR A 51 -8.31 -21.96 15.56
C THR A 51 -8.46 -20.47 15.83
N LEU A 52 -8.02 -19.61 14.91
CA LEU A 52 -8.15 -18.16 15.03
C LEU A 52 -9.50 -17.70 14.48
N LYS A 53 -10.48 -17.46 15.36
CA LYS A 53 -11.79 -16.97 14.98
C LYS A 53 -11.78 -15.48 14.67
N ALA A 54 -12.67 -15.03 13.77
CA ALA A 54 -12.75 -13.65 13.30
C ALA A 54 -12.91 -12.67 14.48
N GLU A 55 -13.83 -12.93 15.43
CA GLU A 55 -14.13 -12.05 16.56
C GLU A 55 -12.94 -11.89 17.53
N VAL A 56 -12.03 -12.88 17.55
CA VAL A 56 -10.81 -12.80 18.37
C VAL A 56 -9.75 -11.97 17.67
N PHE A 57 -9.56 -12.18 16.36
CA PHE A 57 -8.56 -11.44 15.59
C PHE A 57 -8.96 -10.00 15.34
N GLU A 58 -10.26 -9.69 15.22
CA GLU A 58 -10.80 -8.33 15.08
C GLU A 58 -10.33 -7.43 16.23
N LYS A 59 -10.36 -7.90 17.48
CA LYS A 59 -9.82 -7.14 18.62
C LYS A 59 -8.32 -6.83 18.50
N THR A 60 -7.56 -7.74 17.88
CA THR A 60 -6.14 -7.50 17.58
C THR A 60 -6.00 -6.43 16.49
N VAL A 61 -6.83 -6.49 15.44
CA VAL A 61 -6.85 -5.51 14.35
C VAL A 61 -7.19 -4.11 14.87
N ASP A 62 -8.22 -3.99 15.72
CA ASP A 62 -8.61 -2.72 16.36
C ASP A 62 -7.47 -2.13 17.18
N SER A 63 -6.82 -2.96 18.02
CA SER A 63 -5.66 -2.52 18.80
C SER A 63 -4.49 -2.07 17.93
N LEU A 64 -4.25 -2.73 16.79
CA LEU A 64 -3.23 -2.33 15.83
C LEU A 64 -3.58 -0.99 15.17
N PHE A 65 -4.84 -0.77 14.80
CA PHE A 65 -5.28 0.53 14.29
C PHE A 65 -5.04 1.65 15.31
N ASP A 66 -5.37 1.43 16.58
CA ASP A 66 -5.17 2.42 17.65
C ASP A 66 -3.69 2.77 17.82
N VAL A 67 -2.82 1.76 17.93
CA VAL A 67 -1.36 1.96 18.10
C VAL A 67 -0.76 2.70 16.89
N LEU A 68 -1.13 2.29 15.67
CA LEU A 68 -0.59 2.89 14.45
C LEU A 68 -1.12 4.31 14.22
N ASN A 69 -2.39 4.57 14.53
CA ASN A 69 -2.95 5.92 14.51
C ASN A 69 -2.24 6.83 15.52
N GLN A 70 -1.98 6.34 16.75
CA GLN A 70 -1.27 7.12 17.77
C GLN A 70 0.16 7.48 17.34
N SER A 71 0.79 6.67 16.50
CA SER A 71 2.12 6.95 15.97
C SER A 71 2.09 7.86 14.72
N LEU A 72 1.22 7.59 13.75
CA LEU A 72 1.36 8.04 12.37
C LEU A 72 0.25 8.97 11.86
N SER A 73 -0.87 9.11 12.58
CA SER A 73 -2.01 9.88 12.09
C SER A 73 -1.87 11.38 12.31
N THR A 74 -1.82 12.14 11.23
CA THR A 74 -1.86 13.61 11.29
C THR A 74 -3.24 14.16 11.69
N TYR A 75 -4.28 13.32 11.74
CA TYR A 75 -5.65 13.69 12.15
C TYR A 75 -5.88 13.56 13.65
N LEU A 76 -4.98 12.91 14.41
CA LEU A 76 -5.00 12.83 15.86
C LEU A 76 -4.05 13.88 16.44
N PRO A 77 -4.54 14.89 17.19
CA PRO A 77 -3.70 15.97 17.72
C PRO A 77 -2.57 15.48 18.65
N ASP A 78 -2.85 14.40 19.41
CA ASP A 78 -1.92 13.83 20.38
C ASP A 78 -1.06 12.69 19.84
N SER A 79 -1.11 12.41 18.53
CA SER A 79 -0.24 11.42 17.89
C SER A 79 1.21 11.88 17.86
N ASP A 80 2.16 10.93 17.73
CA ASP A 80 3.58 11.24 17.67
C ASP A 80 3.92 12.17 16.50
N ILE A 81 3.40 11.88 15.30
CA ILE A 81 3.63 12.74 14.13
C ILE A 81 3.05 14.15 14.32
N SER A 82 1.89 14.31 14.99
CA SER A 82 1.27 15.60 15.24
C SER A 82 2.06 16.43 16.25
N LYS A 83 2.59 15.80 17.31
CA LYS A 83 3.50 16.45 18.27
C LYS A 83 4.78 16.92 17.60
N ILE A 84 5.42 16.07 16.78
CA ILE A 84 6.60 16.43 15.99
C ILE A 84 6.29 17.58 15.02
N ASN A 85 5.16 17.54 14.33
CA ASN A 85 4.71 18.61 13.44
C ASN A 85 4.51 19.92 14.22
N SER A 86 4.01 19.86 15.44
CA SER A 86 3.82 21.02 16.32
C SER A 86 5.12 21.54 16.97
N GLY A 87 6.26 20.86 16.77
CA GLY A 87 7.58 21.32 17.19
C GLY A 87 8.18 20.58 18.37
N ASP A 88 7.60 19.47 18.83
CA ASP A 88 8.21 18.64 19.86
C ASP A 88 9.44 17.90 19.27
N SER A 89 10.62 18.40 19.61
CA SER A 89 11.90 17.80 19.21
C SER A 89 12.48 16.82 20.24
N THR A 90 11.77 16.63 21.36
CA THR A 90 12.21 15.77 22.47
C THR A 90 11.52 14.42 22.48
N LEU A 91 10.44 14.28 21.71
CA LEU A 91 9.68 13.05 21.61
C LEU A 91 10.54 11.92 21.02
N VAL A 92 10.68 10.84 21.78
CA VAL A 92 11.33 9.61 21.32
C VAL A 92 10.30 8.79 20.56
N VAL A 93 10.50 8.62 19.24
CA VAL A 93 9.57 7.91 18.38
C VAL A 93 9.61 6.40 18.62
N ASN A 94 8.46 5.75 18.43
CA ASN A 94 8.34 4.32 18.57
C ASN A 94 8.86 3.58 17.30
N GLU A 95 8.89 2.24 17.35
CA GLU A 95 9.37 1.41 16.23
C GLU A 95 8.54 1.54 14.95
N HIS A 96 7.25 1.88 15.03
CA HIS A 96 6.39 2.07 13.88
C HIS A 96 6.77 3.35 13.13
N PHE A 97 6.95 4.44 13.85
CA PHE A 97 7.42 5.70 13.27
C PHE A 97 8.81 5.53 12.63
N GLU A 98 9.74 4.89 13.34
CA GLU A 98 11.10 4.62 12.84
C GLU A 98 11.08 3.82 11.53
N LYS A 99 10.28 2.75 11.45
CA LYS A 99 10.15 1.93 10.23
C LYS A 99 9.61 2.75 9.06
N VAL A 100 8.56 3.55 9.30
CA VAL A 100 7.95 4.39 8.25
C VAL A 100 8.91 5.49 7.82
N TYR A 101 9.63 6.13 8.76
CA TYR A 101 10.64 7.13 8.46
C TYR A 101 11.77 6.58 7.59
N ASN A 102 12.31 5.40 7.94
CA ASN A 102 13.39 4.76 7.19
C ASN A 102 12.95 4.34 5.79
N ALA A 103 11.75 3.78 5.65
CA ALA A 103 11.18 3.47 4.34
C ALA A 103 10.97 4.73 3.49
N ALA A 104 10.48 5.80 4.10
CA ALA A 104 10.32 7.10 3.43
C ALA A 104 11.66 7.66 2.94
N SER A 105 12.74 7.54 3.74
CA SER A 105 14.10 7.93 3.34
C SER A 105 14.57 7.17 2.10
N TRP A 106 14.41 5.85 2.11
CA TRP A 106 14.80 5.02 0.99
C TRP A 106 14.01 5.35 -0.29
N VAL A 107 12.68 5.50 -0.20
CA VAL A 107 11.87 5.85 -1.37
C VAL A 107 12.17 7.28 -1.86
N TRP A 108 12.45 8.22 -0.95
CA TRP A 108 12.84 9.58 -1.31
C TRP A 108 14.15 9.58 -2.13
N GLU A 109 15.17 8.84 -1.70
CA GLU A 109 16.44 8.70 -2.43
C GLU A 109 16.21 8.02 -3.79
N LEU A 110 15.54 6.88 -3.80
CA LEU A 110 15.26 6.10 -5.01
C LEU A 110 14.51 6.91 -6.07
N THR A 111 13.51 7.70 -5.66
CA THR A 111 12.70 8.53 -6.55
C THR A 111 13.32 9.89 -6.81
N GLU A 112 14.55 10.15 -6.34
CA GLU A 112 15.20 11.44 -6.43
C GLU A 112 14.31 12.58 -5.89
N GLY A 113 13.51 12.30 -4.84
CA GLY A 113 12.62 13.24 -4.17
C GLY A 113 11.31 13.54 -4.91
N TYR A 114 10.86 12.69 -5.84
CA TYR A 114 9.48 12.71 -6.34
C TYR A 114 8.48 12.12 -5.34
N PHE A 115 8.95 11.32 -4.40
CA PHE A 115 8.28 10.97 -3.17
C PHE A 115 8.89 11.80 -2.04
N ASP A 116 8.10 12.59 -1.34
CA ASP A 116 8.59 13.40 -0.23
C ASP A 116 7.48 13.63 0.81
N PRO A 117 7.49 12.90 1.94
CA PRO A 117 6.49 13.07 2.99
C PRO A 117 6.53 14.40 3.74
N THR A 118 7.44 15.31 3.41
CA THR A 118 7.46 16.66 3.98
C THR A 118 6.59 17.66 3.24
N VAL A 119 5.84 17.20 2.21
CA VAL A 119 4.86 18.02 1.48
C VAL A 119 3.60 18.34 2.31
N GLY A 120 3.51 17.91 3.57
CA GLY A 120 2.31 18.02 4.39
C GLY A 120 1.78 19.45 4.55
N ALA A 121 2.65 20.46 4.55
CA ALA A 121 2.21 21.87 4.54
C ALA A 121 1.45 22.23 3.25
N LEU A 122 1.88 21.72 2.10
CA LEU A 122 1.17 21.85 0.82
C LEU A 122 -0.12 21.03 0.81
N VAL A 123 -0.10 19.80 1.34
CA VAL A 123 -1.30 18.94 1.49
C VAL A 123 -2.39 19.69 2.25
N ASN A 124 -2.04 20.33 3.37
CA ASN A 124 -2.95 21.17 4.14
C ASN A 124 -3.44 22.39 3.33
N ALA A 125 -2.53 23.09 2.67
CA ALA A 125 -2.87 24.28 1.88
C ALA A 125 -3.83 23.98 0.73
N TYR A 126 -3.68 22.82 0.08
CA TYR A 126 -4.61 22.36 -0.97
C TYR A 126 -5.91 21.74 -0.42
N GLY A 127 -6.05 21.56 0.90
CA GLY A 127 -7.26 21.06 1.55
C GLY A 127 -7.41 19.54 1.53
N PHE A 128 -6.32 18.79 1.45
CA PHE A 128 -6.31 17.33 1.52
C PHE A 128 -5.85 16.79 2.87
N GLY A 129 -5.33 17.63 3.76
CA GLY A 129 -4.90 17.31 5.11
C GLY A 129 -5.82 17.84 6.20
N PRO A 130 -5.45 17.66 7.48
CA PRO A 130 -6.25 18.12 8.63
C PRO A 130 -6.17 19.63 8.87
N GLY A 131 -5.21 20.31 8.26
CA GLY A 131 -5.01 21.75 8.39
C GLY A 131 -6.03 22.57 7.60
N LYS A 132 -6.01 23.89 7.82
CA LYS A 132 -6.92 24.80 7.09
C LYS A 132 -6.44 24.99 5.65
N PRO A 133 -7.33 24.83 4.65
CA PRO A 133 -7.00 25.08 3.26
C PRO A 133 -6.79 26.58 3.00
N ILE A 134 -5.96 26.89 2.02
CA ILE A 134 -5.79 28.25 1.50
C ILE A 134 -6.63 28.39 0.23
N THR A 135 -7.65 29.21 0.29
CA THR A 135 -8.48 29.50 -0.89
C THR A 135 -7.63 30.22 -1.95
N ASN A 136 -7.64 29.70 -3.19
CA ASN A 136 -6.89 30.27 -4.31
C ASN A 136 -5.37 30.39 -4.01
N LEU A 137 -4.73 29.28 -3.60
CA LEU A 137 -3.30 29.24 -3.31
C LEU A 137 -2.49 29.86 -4.46
N SER A 138 -1.92 31.05 -4.22
CA SER A 138 -1.12 31.78 -5.20
C SER A 138 0.30 31.19 -5.35
N SER A 139 0.96 31.48 -6.48
CA SER A 139 2.33 31.02 -6.70
C SER A 139 3.30 31.49 -5.61
N PRO A 140 3.29 32.76 -5.13
CA PRO A 140 4.17 33.17 -4.03
C PRO A 140 3.88 32.43 -2.72
N GLN A 141 2.62 32.14 -2.40
CA GLN A 141 2.28 31.35 -1.20
C GLN A 141 2.77 29.90 -1.31
N ARG A 142 2.56 29.26 -2.48
CA ARG A 142 3.08 27.94 -2.76
C ARG A 142 4.62 27.90 -2.63
N ASP A 143 5.31 28.87 -3.25
CA ASP A 143 6.77 28.96 -3.24
C ASP A 143 7.28 29.17 -1.81
N SER A 144 6.56 29.90 -0.96
CA SER A 144 6.86 30.02 0.48
C SER A 144 6.71 28.67 1.21
N LEU A 145 5.67 27.89 0.90
CA LEU A 145 5.47 26.55 1.49
C LEU A 145 6.55 25.57 1.04
N MET A 146 7.04 25.70 -0.20
CA MET A 146 8.14 24.88 -0.72
C MET A 146 9.46 25.09 0.06
N LEU A 147 9.66 26.24 0.71
CA LEU A 147 10.83 26.44 1.59
C LEU A 147 10.83 25.49 2.77
N PHE A 148 9.66 25.00 3.20
CA PHE A 148 9.48 24.07 4.32
C PHE A 148 9.41 22.60 3.88
N THR A 149 9.44 22.33 2.58
CA THR A 149 9.45 20.99 1.99
C THR A 149 10.88 20.54 1.70
N GLY A 150 11.16 19.27 1.88
CA GLY A 150 12.43 18.64 1.58
C GLY A 150 12.87 17.66 2.66
N TRP A 151 12.88 16.36 2.32
CA TRP A 151 13.26 15.27 3.24
C TRP A 151 14.67 15.45 3.80
N ASN A 152 15.62 15.95 3.01
CA ASN A 152 16.97 16.29 3.42
C ASN A 152 17.09 17.38 4.51
N LYS A 153 15.98 17.97 4.89
CA LYS A 153 15.86 18.92 6.01
C LYS A 153 15.41 18.25 7.31
N THR A 154 15.36 16.93 7.33
CA THR A 154 14.96 16.12 8.49
C THR A 154 16.06 15.15 8.86
N GLU A 155 16.07 14.71 10.11
CA GLU A 155 17.01 13.71 10.61
C GLU A 155 16.32 12.91 11.74
N LEU A 156 16.43 11.58 11.66
CA LEU A 156 16.13 10.68 12.78
C LEU A 156 17.46 10.42 13.51
N THR A 157 17.53 10.87 14.76
CA THR A 157 18.75 10.74 15.56
C THR A 157 18.95 9.32 16.10
N PRO A 158 20.15 8.95 16.55
CA PRO A 158 20.40 7.67 17.22
C PRO A 158 19.54 7.51 18.50
N GLU A 159 19.16 8.60 19.15
CA GLU A 159 18.27 8.65 20.32
C GLU A 159 16.80 8.52 19.96
N LYS A 160 16.50 8.31 18.67
CA LYS A 160 15.14 8.18 18.10
C LYS A 160 14.29 9.45 18.28
N THR A 161 14.89 10.61 18.20
CA THR A 161 14.17 11.90 18.10
C THR A 161 14.23 12.44 16.67
N ILE A 162 13.29 13.32 16.31
CA ILE A 162 13.25 13.91 14.97
C ILE A 162 13.72 15.34 15.00
N ILE A 163 14.77 15.64 14.24
CA ILE A 163 15.26 16.99 13.99
C ILE A 163 14.63 17.52 12.71
N LYS A 164 14.04 18.71 12.75
CA LYS A 164 13.56 19.46 11.60
C LYS A 164 14.42 20.71 11.45
N LYS A 165 15.10 20.90 10.29
CA LYS A 165 15.91 22.12 10.01
C LYS A 165 15.04 23.37 9.86
N HIS A 166 13.71 23.21 9.76
CA HIS A 166 12.77 24.32 9.71
C HIS A 166 11.54 24.01 10.59
N PRO A 167 11.10 24.93 11.49
CA PRO A 167 10.00 24.68 12.41
C PRO A 167 8.66 24.40 11.73
N HIS A 168 8.43 25.00 10.55
CA HIS A 168 7.19 24.80 9.78
C HIS A 168 7.21 23.60 8.83
N LEU A 169 8.30 22.79 8.81
CA LEU A 169 8.31 21.52 8.09
C LEU A 169 7.25 20.60 8.69
N TYR A 170 6.42 20.02 7.82
CA TYR A 170 5.27 19.24 8.24
C TYR A 170 5.30 17.87 7.57
N PHE A 171 5.40 16.82 8.37
CA PHE A 171 5.33 15.43 7.90
C PHE A 171 3.89 15.02 7.60
N ASP A 172 3.71 14.30 6.51
CA ASP A 172 2.50 13.58 6.17
C ASP A 172 2.88 12.20 5.60
N PHE A 173 2.60 11.14 6.37
CA PHE A 173 2.90 9.76 5.97
C PHE A 173 1.73 9.07 5.26
N ASN A 174 0.65 9.75 4.91
CA ASN A 174 -0.52 9.13 4.28
C ASN A 174 -0.20 8.39 2.95
N ALA A 175 0.90 8.74 2.30
CA ALA A 175 1.36 8.14 1.04
C ALA A 175 2.07 6.77 1.19
N LEU A 176 2.27 6.27 2.42
CA LEU A 176 2.86 4.96 2.69
C LEU A 176 2.33 4.30 3.98
N ALA A 177 1.67 5.08 4.84
CA ALA A 177 1.20 4.58 6.14
C ALA A 177 0.09 3.53 5.99
N LYS A 178 -0.78 3.63 4.98
CA LYS A 178 -1.83 2.61 4.75
C LYS A 178 -1.20 1.27 4.36
N GLY A 179 -0.26 1.29 3.42
CA GLY A 179 0.52 0.10 3.07
C GLY A 179 1.22 -0.51 4.28
N TYR A 180 1.82 0.31 5.14
CA TYR A 180 2.43 -0.16 6.37
C TYR A 180 1.44 -0.83 7.33
N VAL A 181 0.23 -0.27 7.50
CA VAL A 181 -0.82 -0.89 8.32
C VAL A 181 -1.22 -2.26 7.78
N VAL A 182 -1.37 -2.39 6.46
CA VAL A 182 -1.64 -3.68 5.79
C VAL A 182 -0.54 -4.70 6.10
N ASP A 183 0.73 -4.29 6.03
CA ASP A 183 1.88 -5.16 6.34
C ASP A 183 1.89 -5.60 7.81
N VAL A 184 1.58 -4.69 8.74
CA VAL A 184 1.51 -5.00 10.18
C VAL A 184 0.42 -6.04 10.47
N ILE A 185 -0.77 -5.89 9.88
CA ILE A 185 -1.87 -6.85 10.03
C ILE A 185 -1.51 -8.20 9.37
N ALA A 186 -0.92 -8.18 8.17
CA ALA A 186 -0.44 -9.38 7.49
C ALA A 186 0.60 -10.12 8.35
N ASN A 187 1.52 -9.38 8.99
CA ASN A 187 2.49 -9.97 9.90
C ASN A 187 1.84 -10.55 11.17
N ALA A 188 0.81 -9.90 11.72
CA ALA A 188 0.05 -10.44 12.83
C ALA A 188 -0.62 -11.78 12.47
N LEU A 189 -1.15 -11.95 11.25
CA LEU A 189 -1.65 -13.23 10.76
C LEU A 189 -0.54 -14.28 10.65
N ARG A 190 0.64 -13.92 10.13
CA ARG A 190 1.81 -14.82 10.05
C ARG A 190 2.23 -15.34 11.43
N THR A 191 2.27 -14.46 12.45
CA THR A 191 2.61 -14.84 13.83
C THR A 191 1.57 -15.76 14.47
N LYS A 192 0.34 -15.82 13.93
CA LYS A 192 -0.71 -16.76 14.32
C LYS A 192 -0.75 -18.02 13.44
N ASN A 193 0.30 -18.25 12.63
CA ASN A 193 0.41 -19.40 11.72
C ASN A 193 -0.72 -19.46 10.67
N CYS A 194 -1.21 -18.30 10.22
CA CYS A 194 -2.11 -18.21 9.09
C CYS A 194 -1.27 -18.09 7.80
N ASP A 195 -1.22 -19.16 7.00
CA ASP A 195 -0.42 -19.23 5.78
C ASP A 195 -1.18 -18.81 4.53
N SER A 196 -2.49 -18.58 4.64
CA SER A 196 -3.35 -18.15 3.55
C SER A 196 -4.23 -17.00 4.00
N PHE A 197 -4.04 -15.82 3.39
CA PHE A 197 -4.82 -14.63 3.68
C PHE A 197 -4.75 -13.59 2.57
N LEU A 198 -5.73 -12.70 2.60
CA LEU A 198 -5.79 -11.45 1.84
C LEU A 198 -6.22 -10.34 2.80
N VAL A 199 -5.34 -9.35 2.97
CA VAL A 199 -5.57 -8.13 3.75
C VAL A 199 -5.70 -6.97 2.78
N GLU A 200 -6.79 -6.22 2.86
CA GLU A 200 -7.07 -5.06 2.01
C GLU A 200 -7.53 -3.88 2.89
N ILE A 201 -6.97 -2.70 2.67
CA ILE A 201 -7.36 -1.43 3.30
C ILE A 201 -7.31 -0.33 2.23
N GLY A 202 -8.48 0.14 1.77
CA GLY A 202 -8.58 1.27 0.85
C GLY A 202 -7.95 1.05 -0.54
N GLY A 203 -7.70 -0.21 -0.91
CA GLY A 203 -7.07 -0.60 -2.18
C GLY A 203 -5.62 -1.03 -2.05
N GLU A 204 -4.99 -0.84 -0.89
CA GLU A 204 -3.70 -1.41 -0.54
C GLU A 204 -3.90 -2.85 -0.09
N ILE A 205 -3.17 -3.80 -0.68
CA ILE A 205 -3.43 -5.24 -0.53
C ILE A 205 -2.13 -6.00 -0.28
N VAL A 206 -2.19 -6.95 0.67
CA VAL A 206 -1.23 -8.07 0.80
C VAL A 206 -1.99 -9.38 0.62
N ALA A 207 -1.49 -10.23 -0.28
CA ALA A 207 -1.99 -11.57 -0.47
C ALA A 207 -0.89 -12.61 -0.16
N GLN A 208 -1.24 -13.66 0.57
CA GLN A 208 -0.36 -14.77 0.88
C GLN A 208 -1.09 -16.11 0.74
N GLY A 209 -0.36 -17.13 0.28
CA GLY A 209 -0.90 -18.47 0.09
C GLY A 209 -1.98 -18.54 -0.98
N LYS A 210 -2.79 -19.59 -0.92
CA LYS A 210 -3.89 -19.83 -1.85
C LYS A 210 -5.23 -19.67 -1.15
N SER A 211 -6.20 -19.08 -1.82
CA SER A 211 -7.57 -18.98 -1.31
C SER A 211 -8.13 -20.38 -1.03
N PRO A 212 -8.63 -20.66 0.18
CA PRO A 212 -9.19 -21.96 0.52
C PRO A 212 -10.44 -22.29 -0.29
N ASN A 213 -11.15 -21.28 -0.80
CA ASN A 213 -12.38 -21.46 -1.59
C ASN A 213 -12.09 -21.94 -3.02
N SER A 214 -11.00 -21.47 -3.63
CA SER A 214 -10.68 -21.78 -5.03
C SER A 214 -9.50 -22.73 -5.20
N GLY A 215 -8.66 -22.91 -4.17
CA GLY A 215 -7.40 -23.63 -4.25
C GLY A 215 -6.32 -22.92 -5.09
N ASN A 216 -6.63 -21.72 -5.63
CA ASN A 216 -5.73 -20.91 -6.44
C ASN A 216 -5.20 -19.71 -5.64
N TYR A 217 -4.14 -19.06 -6.13
CA TYR A 217 -3.69 -17.78 -5.56
C TYR A 217 -4.82 -16.73 -5.61
N TRP A 218 -4.70 -15.71 -4.76
CA TRP A 218 -5.70 -14.69 -4.63
C TRP A 218 -5.79 -13.82 -5.89
N LYS A 219 -7.02 -13.64 -6.38
CA LYS A 219 -7.29 -12.71 -7.49
C LYS A 219 -7.74 -11.37 -6.94
N ILE A 220 -7.16 -10.31 -7.50
CA ILE A 220 -7.54 -8.93 -7.22
C ILE A 220 -7.88 -8.22 -8.52
N ALA A 221 -8.63 -7.13 -8.42
CA ALA A 221 -9.00 -6.33 -9.56
C ALA A 221 -8.49 -4.89 -9.41
N ILE A 222 -8.00 -4.30 -10.49
CA ILE A 222 -7.66 -2.89 -10.59
C ILE A 222 -8.85 -2.15 -11.20
N ASP A 223 -9.34 -1.14 -10.49
CA ASP A 223 -10.49 -0.34 -10.90
C ASP A 223 -10.17 0.52 -12.13
N ASP A 224 -11.17 0.70 -12.99
CA ASP A 224 -11.12 1.66 -14.09
C ASP A 224 -11.14 3.09 -13.53
N PRO A 225 -10.12 3.93 -13.78
CA PRO A 225 -10.09 5.31 -13.28
C PRO A 225 -11.14 6.23 -13.92
N GLN A 226 -11.80 5.81 -14.99
CA GLN A 226 -12.88 6.55 -15.66
C GLN A 226 -14.27 6.01 -15.30
N GLN A 227 -14.38 5.02 -14.38
CA GLN A 227 -15.68 4.51 -13.93
C GLN A 227 -16.55 5.64 -13.34
N GLN A 228 -17.85 5.57 -13.61
CA GLN A 228 -18.84 6.51 -13.09
C GLN A 228 -19.67 5.87 -11.97
N GLU A 229 -20.90 5.44 -12.27
CA GLU A 229 -21.84 4.87 -11.26
C GLU A 229 -21.58 3.39 -10.99
N GLU A 230 -21.22 2.61 -12.02
CA GLU A 230 -20.94 1.18 -11.89
C GLU A 230 -19.45 0.92 -11.75
N ARG A 231 -19.09 0.08 -10.77
CA ARG A 231 -17.69 -0.35 -10.59
C ARG A 231 -17.25 -1.21 -11.77
N LYS A 232 -16.22 -0.75 -12.48
CA LYS A 232 -15.59 -1.45 -13.60
C LYS A 232 -14.14 -1.75 -13.29
N PHE A 233 -13.69 -2.90 -13.75
CA PHE A 233 -12.30 -3.33 -13.62
C PHE A 233 -11.62 -3.23 -14.98
N ILE A 234 -10.40 -2.73 -14.98
CA ILE A 234 -9.58 -2.68 -16.20
C ILE A 234 -8.62 -3.86 -16.27
N GLN A 235 -8.20 -4.37 -15.11
CA GLN A 235 -7.33 -5.54 -15.02
C GLN A 235 -7.77 -6.45 -13.87
N VAL A 236 -7.59 -7.76 -14.04
CA VAL A 236 -7.65 -8.76 -12.97
C VAL A 236 -6.29 -9.44 -12.87
N LEU A 237 -5.76 -9.54 -11.66
CA LEU A 237 -4.42 -10.06 -11.41
C LEU A 237 -4.45 -11.19 -10.39
N THR A 238 -3.48 -12.09 -10.50
CA THR A 238 -3.22 -13.12 -9.50
C THR A 238 -1.98 -12.73 -8.68
N LEU A 239 -2.13 -12.55 -7.36
CA LEU A 239 -1.03 -12.24 -6.45
C LEU A 239 -0.47 -13.51 -5.82
N GLN A 240 0.86 -13.69 -5.93
CA GLN A 240 1.57 -14.86 -5.40
C GLN A 240 2.52 -14.45 -4.25
N ASN A 241 1.99 -14.33 -3.03
CA ASN A 241 2.73 -13.88 -1.85
C ASN A 241 3.36 -12.49 -2.04
N GLN A 242 2.56 -11.56 -2.53
CA GLN A 242 2.96 -10.21 -2.90
C GLN A 242 1.96 -9.19 -2.36
N ALA A 243 2.39 -7.94 -2.38
CA ALA A 243 1.56 -6.78 -2.13
C ALA A 243 1.30 -6.01 -3.43
N ILE A 244 0.20 -5.26 -3.44
CA ILE A 244 -0.10 -4.26 -4.46
C ILE A 244 -0.72 -3.03 -3.81
N ALA A 245 -0.37 -1.86 -4.30
CA ALA A 245 -1.02 -0.61 -3.98
C ALA A 245 -1.32 0.17 -5.25
N THR A 246 -2.41 0.95 -5.24
CA THR A 246 -2.82 1.78 -6.37
C THR A 246 -3.12 3.20 -5.92
N SER A 247 -2.36 4.15 -6.45
CA SER A 247 -2.63 5.58 -6.36
C SER A 247 -3.41 6.06 -7.58
N GLY A 248 -4.35 6.99 -7.40
CA GLY A 248 -5.12 7.52 -8.52
C GLY A 248 -5.78 8.86 -8.21
N ASN A 249 -5.68 9.81 -9.13
CA ASN A 249 -6.21 11.17 -9.00
C ASN A 249 -7.74 11.25 -9.19
N TYR A 250 -8.38 10.16 -9.58
CA TYR A 250 -9.83 10.10 -9.80
C TYR A 250 -10.64 9.92 -8.50
N ARG A 251 -10.02 9.39 -7.43
CA ARG A 251 -10.69 9.09 -6.15
C ARG A 251 -10.89 10.34 -5.28
N LYS A 252 -9.92 11.25 -5.26
CA LYS A 252 -9.95 12.48 -4.46
C LYS A 252 -9.42 13.64 -5.28
N TYR A 253 -10.28 14.62 -5.54
CA TYR A 253 -9.92 15.88 -6.18
C TYR A 253 -10.84 16.99 -5.67
N ASN A 254 -10.33 18.19 -5.63
CA ASN A 254 -11.11 19.41 -5.40
C ASN A 254 -11.37 20.10 -6.74
N VAL A 255 -12.56 20.70 -6.88
CA VAL A 255 -12.88 21.52 -8.04
C VAL A 255 -13.00 22.96 -7.57
N ASP A 256 -12.18 23.84 -8.13
CA ASP A 256 -12.30 25.28 -7.89
C ASP A 256 -13.66 25.75 -8.44
N PRO A 257 -14.54 26.31 -7.59
CA PRO A 257 -15.90 26.67 -8.01
C PRO A 257 -15.93 27.87 -8.99
N THR A 258 -14.85 28.63 -9.05
CA THR A 258 -14.74 29.83 -9.92
C THR A 258 -14.17 29.47 -11.29
N THR A 259 -13.14 28.63 -11.32
CA THR A 259 -12.39 28.33 -12.55
C THR A 259 -12.73 26.97 -13.14
N GLY A 260 -13.43 26.09 -12.40
CA GLY A 260 -13.67 24.69 -12.76
C GLY A 260 -12.40 23.83 -12.75
N ARG A 261 -11.27 24.38 -12.34
CA ARG A 261 -9.98 23.66 -12.34
C ARG A 261 -9.97 22.56 -11.28
N ARG A 262 -9.57 21.36 -11.71
CA ARG A 262 -9.37 20.23 -10.80
C ARG A 262 -8.00 20.32 -10.14
N THR A 263 -7.96 20.08 -8.83
CA THR A 263 -6.75 19.93 -8.02
C THR A 263 -6.70 18.50 -7.52
N ALA A 264 -5.66 17.77 -7.87
CA ALA A 264 -5.46 16.39 -7.43
C ALA A 264 -4.85 16.36 -6.01
N HIS A 265 -5.03 15.26 -5.29
CA HIS A 265 -4.40 15.11 -3.99
C HIS A 265 -2.91 14.71 -4.08
N SER A 266 -2.44 14.23 -5.24
CA SER A 266 -1.03 13.95 -5.49
C SER A 266 -0.29 15.25 -5.79
N ILE A 267 0.61 15.64 -4.89
CA ILE A 267 1.41 16.86 -5.00
C ILE A 267 2.77 16.50 -5.55
N ASN A 268 3.24 17.21 -6.56
CA ASN A 268 4.60 17.07 -7.04
C ASN A 268 5.56 17.83 -6.11
N PRO A 269 6.45 17.12 -5.37
CA PRO A 269 7.34 17.74 -4.38
C PRO A 269 8.39 18.67 -5.01
N LYS A 270 8.66 18.54 -6.31
CA LYS A 270 9.63 19.37 -7.03
C LYS A 270 9.07 20.75 -7.39
N THR A 271 7.75 20.85 -7.56
CA THR A 271 7.09 22.08 -8.04
C THR A 271 6.06 22.63 -7.06
N GLY A 272 5.68 21.84 -6.05
CA GLY A 272 4.58 22.15 -5.14
C GLY A 272 3.19 22.18 -5.83
N LEU A 273 3.09 21.67 -7.05
CA LEU A 273 1.84 21.67 -7.80
C LEU A 273 1.04 20.40 -7.55
N ALA A 274 -0.27 20.57 -7.42
CA ALA A 274 -1.26 19.54 -7.15
C ALA A 274 -2.23 19.37 -8.33
N PHE A 275 -1.74 19.41 -9.57
CA PHE A 275 -2.58 19.30 -10.75
C PHE A 275 -2.56 17.89 -11.33
N PRO A 276 -3.68 17.48 -11.97
CA PRO A 276 -3.72 16.22 -12.70
C PRO A 276 -2.57 16.16 -13.72
N THR A 277 -1.87 15.05 -13.73
CA THR A 277 -0.92 14.70 -14.78
C THR A 277 -1.61 13.83 -15.82
N ALA A 278 -0.92 13.45 -16.90
CA ALA A 278 -1.41 12.43 -17.83
C ALA A 278 -1.63 11.07 -17.13
N VAL A 279 -0.95 10.82 -16.01
CA VAL A 279 -1.14 9.60 -15.21
C VAL A 279 -2.43 9.71 -14.40
N LEU A 280 -3.41 8.87 -14.73
CA LEU A 280 -4.70 8.79 -14.03
C LEU A 280 -4.63 7.88 -12.81
N SER A 281 -3.91 6.76 -12.94
CA SER A 281 -3.58 5.87 -11.83
C SER A 281 -2.26 5.15 -12.05
N ALA A 282 -1.63 4.75 -10.96
CA ALA A 282 -0.43 3.95 -10.96
C ALA A 282 -0.56 2.85 -9.89
N SER A 283 -0.31 1.60 -10.31
CA SER A 283 -0.29 0.44 -9.42
C SER A 283 1.13 -0.10 -9.33
N VAL A 284 1.53 -0.50 -8.14
CA VAL A 284 2.85 -1.12 -7.90
C VAL A 284 2.66 -2.44 -7.18
N ILE A 285 3.28 -3.50 -7.71
CA ILE A 285 3.44 -4.79 -7.04
C ILE A 285 4.82 -4.79 -6.40
N ALA A 286 4.91 -5.20 -5.13
CA ALA A 286 6.15 -5.33 -4.37
C ALA A 286 6.05 -6.48 -3.36
N ARG A 287 7.14 -6.73 -2.61
CA ARG A 287 7.15 -7.73 -1.53
C ARG A 287 6.35 -7.31 -0.31
N ASP A 288 6.31 -6.01 -0.04
CA ASP A 288 5.57 -5.40 1.06
C ASP A 288 4.70 -4.25 0.54
N CYS A 289 3.63 -3.98 1.26
CA CYS A 289 2.61 -3.02 0.85
C CYS A 289 3.03 -1.57 1.09
N MET A 290 3.84 -1.30 2.11
CA MET A 290 4.38 0.03 2.38
C MET A 290 5.24 0.53 1.22
N THR A 291 6.12 -0.32 0.69
CA THR A 291 6.92 -0.02 -0.51
C THR A 291 6.03 0.20 -1.73
N ALA A 292 5.03 -0.66 -1.94
CA ALA A 292 4.09 -0.52 -3.06
C ALA A 292 3.31 0.80 -3.01
N ASP A 293 2.78 1.20 -1.83
CA ASP A 293 1.99 2.42 -1.60
C ASP A 293 2.85 3.67 -1.85
N ALA A 294 4.06 3.73 -1.26
CA ALA A 294 5.00 4.83 -1.46
C ALA A 294 5.38 5.02 -2.94
N LEU A 295 5.75 3.93 -3.62
CA LEU A 295 6.13 3.98 -5.03
C LEU A 295 4.94 4.34 -5.92
N ALA A 296 3.75 3.76 -5.69
CA ALA A 296 2.55 4.12 -6.45
C ALA A 296 2.27 5.63 -6.38
N THR A 297 2.46 6.24 -5.20
CA THR A 297 2.33 7.70 -5.03
C THR A 297 3.39 8.46 -5.84
N ALA A 298 4.65 8.04 -5.81
CA ALA A 298 5.71 8.67 -6.61
C ALA A 298 5.41 8.62 -8.12
N LEU A 299 4.93 7.47 -8.61
CA LEU A 299 4.63 7.25 -10.02
C LEU A 299 3.54 8.19 -10.55
N MET A 300 2.67 8.74 -9.70
CA MET A 300 1.64 9.70 -10.10
C MET A 300 2.21 11.04 -10.56
N VAL A 301 3.42 11.40 -10.14
CA VAL A 301 4.03 12.72 -10.37
C VAL A 301 5.40 12.66 -11.07
N MET A 302 6.00 11.50 -11.15
CA MET A 302 7.25 11.28 -11.89
C MET A 302 6.99 11.28 -13.41
N PRO A 303 7.96 11.76 -14.23
CA PRO A 303 7.94 11.49 -15.67
C PRO A 303 7.88 9.98 -15.96
N LEU A 304 6.99 9.56 -16.86
CA LEU A 304 6.71 8.14 -17.14
C LEU A 304 7.97 7.34 -17.49
N ASP A 305 8.78 7.85 -18.43
CA ASP A 305 10.01 7.15 -18.87
C ASP A 305 11.02 7.00 -17.72
N LYS A 306 11.12 8.02 -16.86
CA LYS A 306 12.00 7.99 -15.69
C LYS A 306 11.52 6.97 -14.67
N SER A 307 10.24 6.98 -14.36
CA SER A 307 9.64 6.05 -13.39
C SER A 307 9.71 4.61 -13.88
N LYS A 308 9.42 4.36 -15.16
CA LYS A 308 9.55 3.03 -15.75
C LYS A 308 11.00 2.52 -15.71
N LYS A 309 11.97 3.34 -16.15
CA LYS A 309 13.39 2.98 -16.09
C LYS A 309 13.86 2.70 -14.66
N MET A 310 13.37 3.44 -13.68
CA MET A 310 13.68 3.20 -12.27
C MET A 310 13.16 1.85 -11.81
N LEU A 311 11.88 1.52 -12.09
CA LEU A 311 11.29 0.25 -11.68
C LEU A 311 11.92 -0.95 -12.39
N ASP A 312 12.26 -0.83 -13.68
CA ASP A 312 12.93 -1.90 -14.46
C ASP A 312 14.31 -2.30 -13.88
N GLN A 313 14.87 -1.52 -12.94
CA GLN A 313 16.13 -1.80 -12.23
C GLN A 313 15.93 -2.45 -10.85
N LEU A 314 14.67 -2.62 -10.40
CA LEU A 314 14.34 -3.12 -9.08
C LEU A 314 13.81 -4.55 -9.15
N ASP A 315 14.49 -5.48 -8.49
CA ASP A 315 14.05 -6.88 -8.45
C ASP A 315 12.75 -7.06 -7.64
N GLY A 316 11.75 -7.67 -8.26
CA GLY A 316 10.49 -8.02 -7.62
C GLY A 316 9.56 -6.83 -7.39
N ILE A 317 9.81 -5.70 -8.04
CA ILE A 317 8.92 -4.54 -8.06
C ILE A 317 8.44 -4.31 -9.49
N GLU A 318 7.12 -4.29 -9.68
CA GLU A 318 6.51 -4.12 -10.99
C GLU A 318 5.51 -2.97 -10.98
N GLY A 319 5.46 -2.22 -12.05
CA GLY A 319 4.60 -1.05 -12.21
C GLY A 319 3.61 -1.17 -13.35
N TYR A 320 2.44 -0.59 -13.13
CA TYR A 320 1.38 -0.46 -14.11
C TYR A 320 0.79 0.96 -14.05
N TRP A 321 0.73 1.63 -15.17
CA TRP A 321 0.16 2.97 -15.30
C TRP A 321 -1.04 2.96 -16.25
N ILE A 322 -2.07 3.67 -15.87
CA ILE A 322 -3.15 4.08 -16.76
C ILE A 322 -2.97 5.57 -17.01
N ILE A 323 -2.70 5.91 -18.26
CA ILE A 323 -2.49 7.28 -18.70
C ILE A 323 -3.59 7.73 -19.67
N SER A 324 -3.83 9.04 -19.72
CA SER A 324 -4.69 9.65 -20.73
C SER A 324 -3.83 10.37 -21.75
N ASP A 325 -4.09 10.13 -23.04
CA ASP A 325 -3.52 10.95 -24.09
C ASP A 325 -4.26 12.31 -24.22
N ASP A 326 -3.80 13.14 -25.15
CA ASP A 326 -4.36 14.49 -25.39
C ASP A 326 -5.83 14.45 -25.86
N GLU A 327 -6.28 13.33 -26.43
CA GLU A 327 -7.66 13.09 -26.86
C GLU A 327 -8.54 12.49 -25.74
N GLY A 328 -7.97 12.23 -24.57
CA GLY A 328 -8.67 11.62 -23.41
C GLY A 328 -8.79 10.11 -23.49
N LYS A 329 -8.12 9.44 -24.46
CA LYS A 329 -8.14 7.99 -24.60
C LYS A 329 -7.17 7.36 -23.61
N LEU A 330 -7.61 6.27 -22.97
CA LEU A 330 -6.79 5.51 -22.04
C LEU A 330 -5.71 4.72 -22.77
N GLN A 331 -4.52 4.75 -22.18
CA GLN A 331 -3.40 3.90 -22.57
C GLN A 331 -2.85 3.21 -21.33
N GLU A 332 -2.49 1.94 -21.48
CA GLU A 332 -1.92 1.11 -20.44
C GLU A 332 -0.41 0.95 -20.66
N VAL A 333 0.38 1.22 -19.63
CA VAL A 333 1.83 1.06 -19.66
C VAL A 333 2.24 0.14 -18.53
N PHE A 334 3.18 -0.78 -18.79
CA PHE A 334 3.63 -1.80 -17.84
C PHE A 334 5.16 -1.87 -17.81
N THR A 335 5.70 -2.28 -16.67
CA THR A 335 7.04 -2.89 -16.62
C THR A 335 7.02 -4.29 -17.22
N SER A 336 8.18 -4.82 -17.57
CA SER A 336 8.28 -6.07 -18.34
C SER A 336 7.76 -7.30 -17.59
N GLY A 337 7.87 -7.33 -16.27
CA GLY A 337 7.44 -8.44 -15.40
C GLY A 337 6.05 -8.26 -14.79
N PHE A 338 5.33 -7.17 -15.09
CA PHE A 338 3.99 -6.99 -14.56
C PHE A 338 3.04 -8.09 -15.05
N PRO A 339 2.33 -8.82 -14.15
CA PRO A 339 1.45 -9.92 -14.55
C PRO A 339 0.27 -9.40 -15.40
N ARG A 340 -0.02 -10.13 -16.50
CA ARG A 340 -1.15 -9.87 -17.39
C ARG A 340 -1.96 -11.15 -17.53
N GLU A 341 -3.26 -11.12 -17.23
CA GLU A 341 -4.18 -12.24 -17.51
C GLU A 341 -4.98 -12.01 -18.78
#